data_ffd49125d5ca64f671a2dd290fcfe990
#
_entry.id   ffd49125d5ca64f671a2dd290fcfe990
#
_cell.length_a   1.000
_cell.length_b   1.000
_cell.length_c   1.000
_cell.angle_alpha   90.00
_cell.angle_beta   90.00
_cell.angle_gamma   90.00
#
_symmetry.space_group_name_H-M   'P 1'
#
loop_
_entity.id
_entity.type
_entity.pdbx_description
1 polymer ?
#
loop_
_entity_poly.entity_id
_entity_poly.type
_entity_poly.pdbx_seq_one_letter_code
_entity_poly.pdbx_strand_id
1 'polypeptide(L)'
;MLKLIVGTKGSGKTKTMIDMIDKAVKTTSGNIVVIEKCMKLTTEINHSARLVDVDEYGVAGADMLYGFVAGVLAGNYDITELFLDGILRITDHDMAAAAKVLNAIDKITSNIEVVVTVSADAAELPEDLSIIHI
;
A
#
# COMPACT_ATOMS: atom_id res chain seq x y z
N MET A 1 -6.04 -10.16 0.94
CA MET A 1 -7.13 -9.48 0.22
C MET A 1 -6.75 -8.02 -0.02
N LEU A 2 -6.86 -7.57 -1.23
CA LEU A 2 -6.46 -6.22 -1.62
C LEU A 2 -7.65 -5.25 -1.51
N LYS A 3 -7.43 -4.12 -0.83
CA LYS A 3 -8.41 -3.03 -0.71
C LYS A 3 -7.77 -1.72 -1.14
N LEU A 4 -8.49 -0.92 -1.90
CA LEU A 4 -8.01 0.39 -2.35
C LEU A 4 -8.76 1.49 -1.63
N ILE A 5 -8.01 2.45 -1.08
CA ILE A 5 -8.57 3.70 -0.58
C ILE A 5 -8.39 4.72 -1.69
N VAL A 6 -9.50 5.13 -2.30
CA VAL A 6 -9.50 5.95 -3.50
C VAL A 6 -10.11 7.31 -3.20
N GLY A 7 -9.52 8.35 -3.74
CA GLY A 7 -10.02 9.71 -3.61
C GLY A 7 -9.05 10.67 -4.26
N THR A 8 -9.52 11.88 -4.53
CA THR A 8 -8.65 12.94 -5.05
C THR A 8 -7.71 13.43 -3.97
N LYS A 9 -6.68 14.17 -4.37
CA LYS A 9 -5.73 14.76 -3.43
C LYS A 9 -6.47 15.61 -2.40
N GLY A 10 -6.15 15.43 -1.11
CA GLY A 10 -6.78 16.16 -0.02
C GLY A 10 -8.09 15.58 0.47
N SER A 11 -8.50 14.40 0.01
CA SER A 11 -9.77 13.77 0.41
C SER A 11 -9.71 13.01 1.74
N GLY A 12 -8.52 12.90 2.36
CA GLY A 12 -8.37 12.21 3.65
C GLY A 12 -7.93 10.76 3.53
N LYS A 13 -7.40 10.32 2.39
CA LYS A 13 -6.96 8.92 2.18
C LYS A 13 -5.87 8.50 3.18
N THR A 14 -4.87 9.34 3.37
CA THR A 14 -3.76 9.04 4.27
C THR A 14 -4.23 8.91 5.70
N LYS A 15 -5.11 9.81 6.14
CA LYS A 15 -5.70 9.73 7.49
C LYS A 15 -6.46 8.43 7.69
N THR A 16 -7.29 8.04 6.72
CA THR A 16 -8.03 6.79 6.77
C THR A 16 -7.07 5.60 6.89
N MET A 17 -6.00 5.60 6.11
CA MET A 17 -5.00 4.53 6.17
C MET A 17 -4.29 4.50 7.52
N ILE A 18 -3.92 5.65 8.08
CA ILE A 18 -3.30 5.72 9.41
C ILE A 18 -4.22 5.13 10.48
N ASP A 19 -5.51 5.46 10.43
CA ASP A 19 -6.49 4.89 11.36
C ASP A 19 -6.57 3.37 11.22
N MET A 20 -6.51 2.85 10.01
CA MET A 20 -6.48 1.40 9.76
C MET A 20 -5.20 0.76 10.28
N ILE A 21 -4.06 1.41 10.14
CA ILE A 21 -2.79 0.93 10.69
C ILE A 21 -2.86 0.88 12.21
N ASP A 22 -3.36 1.92 12.86
CA ASP A 22 -3.50 1.96 14.31
C ASP A 22 -4.39 0.83 14.82
N LYS A 23 -5.49 0.56 14.13
CA LYS A 23 -6.37 -0.55 14.45
C LYS A 23 -5.65 -1.90 14.27
N ALA A 24 -4.93 -2.06 13.17
CA ALA A 24 -4.20 -3.30 12.89
C ALA A 24 -3.13 -3.57 13.94
N VAL A 25 -2.41 -2.54 14.39
CA VAL A 25 -1.39 -2.66 15.46
C VAL A 25 -2.01 -3.24 16.74
N LYS A 26 -3.25 -2.88 17.05
CA LYS A 26 -3.93 -3.35 18.26
C LYS A 26 -4.51 -4.75 18.13
N THR A 27 -4.75 -5.24 16.92
CA THR A 27 -5.53 -6.47 16.70
C THR A 27 -4.74 -7.59 16.05
N THR A 28 -3.63 -7.29 15.35
CA THR A 28 -2.86 -8.31 14.65
C THR A 28 -1.97 -9.13 15.59
N SER A 29 -1.78 -10.39 15.25
CA SER A 29 -0.80 -11.25 15.91
C SER A 29 0.54 -11.29 15.17
N GLY A 30 0.62 -10.70 13.99
CA GLY A 30 1.79 -10.74 13.13
C GLY A 30 2.45 -9.39 12.94
N ASN A 31 3.22 -9.26 11.87
CA ASN A 31 3.93 -8.04 11.55
C ASN A 31 3.15 -7.18 10.55
N ILE A 32 3.27 -5.88 10.72
CA ILE A 32 2.68 -4.88 9.83
C ILE A 32 3.81 -4.16 9.11
N VAL A 33 3.71 -4.08 7.78
CA VAL A 33 4.64 -3.32 6.95
C VAL A 33 3.89 -2.21 6.24
N VAL A 34 4.45 -1.00 6.30
CA VAL A 34 3.92 0.18 5.64
C VAL A 34 4.95 0.67 4.64
N ILE A 35 4.60 0.70 3.37
CA ILE A 35 5.47 1.15 2.29
C ILE A 35 5.01 2.51 1.81
N GLU A 36 5.93 3.46 1.73
CA GLU A 36 5.63 4.80 1.24
C GLU A 36 6.77 5.37 0.41
N LYS A 37 6.51 6.53 -0.19
CA LYS A 37 7.50 7.33 -0.87
C LYS A 37 7.62 8.68 -0.15
N CYS A 38 8.86 9.13 0.11
CA CYS A 38 9.17 10.45 0.69
C CYS A 38 8.98 10.61 2.21
N MET A 39 8.97 9.54 2.99
CA MET A 39 9.00 9.61 4.47
C MET A 39 7.91 10.47 5.13
N LYS A 40 6.73 10.55 4.53
CA LYS A 40 5.65 11.42 5.03
C LYS A 40 4.99 10.93 6.32
N LEU A 41 5.00 9.62 6.56
CA LEU A 41 4.27 8.99 7.64
C LEU A 41 5.11 8.71 8.89
N THR A 42 6.39 9.06 8.87
CA THR A 42 7.36 8.67 9.91
C THR A 42 6.93 9.05 11.32
N THR A 43 6.34 10.24 11.51
CA THR A 43 5.94 10.72 12.83
C THR A 43 4.53 10.32 13.22
N GLU A 44 3.75 9.76 12.31
CA GLU A 44 2.33 9.47 12.51
C GLU A 44 2.02 7.98 12.68
N ILE A 45 3.01 7.12 12.40
CA ILE A 45 2.84 5.66 12.43
C ILE A 45 3.42 5.10 13.73
N ASN A 46 2.69 4.19 14.33
CA ASN A 46 3.15 3.47 15.52
C ASN A 46 4.40 2.65 15.17
N HIS A 47 5.40 2.70 16.05
CA HIS A 47 6.69 2.01 15.86
C HIS A 47 6.57 0.48 15.80
N SER A 48 5.44 -0.09 16.20
CA SER A 48 5.18 -1.52 16.02
C SER A 48 4.98 -1.91 14.56
N ALA A 49 4.66 -0.96 13.69
CA ALA A 49 4.61 -1.17 12.25
C ALA A 49 5.97 -0.82 11.63
N ARG A 50 6.44 -1.66 10.72
CA ARG A 50 7.68 -1.39 9.98
C ARG A 50 7.39 -0.44 8.84
N LEU A 51 7.91 0.78 8.94
CA LEU A 51 7.78 1.78 7.88
C LEU A 51 8.98 1.69 6.94
N VAL A 52 8.71 1.58 5.64
CA VAL A 52 9.73 1.46 4.60
C VAL A 52 9.51 2.55 3.55
N ASP A 53 10.54 3.36 3.31
CA ASP A 53 10.54 4.36 2.25
C ASP A 53 11.20 3.77 1.00
N VAL A 54 10.43 3.67 -0.10
CA VAL A 54 10.95 3.12 -1.36
C VAL A 54 12.10 3.96 -1.93
N ASP A 55 12.16 5.25 -1.61
CA ASP A 55 13.24 6.12 -2.10
C ASP A 55 14.59 5.73 -1.51
N GLU A 56 14.64 5.18 -0.30
CA GLU A 56 15.89 4.71 0.30
C GLU A 56 16.50 3.55 -0.48
N TYR A 57 15.70 2.80 -1.21
CA TYR A 57 16.13 1.61 -1.94
C TYR A 57 16.11 1.80 -3.44
N GLY A 58 15.89 3.02 -3.91
CA GLY A 58 15.88 3.35 -5.33
C GLY A 58 14.75 2.70 -6.12
N VAL A 59 13.65 2.39 -5.47
CA VAL A 59 12.50 1.74 -6.12
C VAL A 59 11.68 2.79 -6.88
N ALA A 60 11.52 2.57 -8.18
CA ALA A 60 10.72 3.43 -9.04
C ALA A 60 10.07 2.59 -10.14
N GLY A 61 8.80 2.86 -10.43
CA GLY A 61 8.05 2.15 -11.45
C GLY A 61 7.42 0.85 -10.96
N ALA A 62 6.49 0.33 -11.75
CA ALA A 62 5.67 -0.81 -11.38
C ALA A 62 6.47 -2.11 -11.21
N ASP A 63 7.40 -2.38 -12.11
CA ASP A 63 8.16 -3.63 -12.06
C ASP A 63 9.07 -3.70 -10.84
N MET A 64 9.76 -2.59 -10.52
CA MET A 64 10.59 -2.53 -9.33
C MET A 64 9.74 -2.62 -8.06
N LEU A 65 8.59 -1.97 -8.03
CA LEU A 65 7.68 -2.03 -6.89
C LEU A 65 7.21 -3.46 -6.66
N TYR A 66 6.82 -4.17 -7.70
CA TYR A 66 6.41 -5.57 -7.56
C TYR A 66 7.54 -6.42 -6.95
N GLY A 67 8.75 -6.31 -7.49
CA GLY A 67 9.90 -7.06 -6.98
C GLY A 67 10.22 -6.72 -5.53
N PHE A 68 10.10 -5.44 -5.17
CA PHE A 68 10.33 -4.98 -3.80
C PHE A 68 9.30 -5.59 -2.84
N VAL A 69 8.01 -5.52 -3.18
CA VAL A 69 6.94 -6.10 -2.36
C VAL A 69 7.12 -7.62 -2.25
N ALA A 70 7.38 -8.30 -3.36
CA ALA A 70 7.59 -9.74 -3.35
C ALA A 70 8.79 -10.11 -2.46
N GLY A 71 9.87 -9.34 -2.51
CA GLY A 71 11.04 -9.55 -1.67
C GLY A 71 10.77 -9.34 -0.19
N VAL A 72 10.01 -8.29 0.15
CA VAL A 72 9.59 -8.03 1.53
C VAL A 72 8.78 -9.20 2.08
N LEU A 73 7.82 -9.69 1.31
CA LEU A 73 6.99 -10.82 1.71
C LEU A 73 7.79 -12.12 1.82
N ALA A 74 8.69 -12.36 0.86
CA ALA A 74 9.54 -13.56 0.88
C ALA A 74 10.49 -13.56 2.08
N GLY A 75 10.92 -12.39 2.53
CA GLY A 75 11.85 -12.27 3.66
C GLY A 75 11.20 -12.30 5.03
N ASN A 76 9.87 -12.30 5.13
CA ASN A 76 9.18 -12.27 6.42
C ASN A 76 7.80 -12.94 6.30
N TYR A 77 7.71 -14.18 6.73
CA TYR A 77 6.46 -14.95 6.69
C TYR A 77 5.45 -14.53 7.78
N ASP A 78 5.85 -13.68 8.72
CA ASP A 78 4.99 -13.25 9.81
C ASP A 78 4.18 -11.99 9.47
N ILE A 79 4.32 -11.44 8.26
CA ILE A 79 3.55 -10.28 7.82
C ILE A 79 2.08 -10.66 7.68
N THR A 80 1.21 -9.94 8.36
CA THR A 80 -0.25 -10.12 8.31
C THR A 80 -0.95 -8.99 7.57
N GLU A 81 -0.41 -7.78 7.63
CA GLU A 81 -0.95 -6.61 6.95
C GLU A 81 0.15 -5.86 6.21
N LEU A 82 -0.17 -5.44 4.99
CA LEU A 82 0.70 -4.61 4.15
C LEU A 82 -0.07 -3.36 3.74
N PHE A 83 0.50 -2.20 4.03
CA PHE A 83 -0.07 -0.92 3.62
C PHE A 83 0.88 -0.25 2.62
N LEU A 84 0.33 0.35 1.58
CA LEU A 84 1.10 1.05 0.57
C LEU A 84 0.48 2.41 0.29
N ASP A 85 1.19 3.47 0.64
CA ASP A 85 0.69 4.83 0.48
C ASP A 85 1.22 5.46 -0.82
N GLY A 86 0.29 5.91 -1.66
CA GLY A 86 0.62 6.67 -2.85
C GLY A 86 1.17 5.87 -4.01
N ILE A 87 0.49 4.81 -4.42
CA ILE A 87 0.97 3.96 -5.51
C ILE A 87 1.26 4.73 -6.79
N LEU A 88 0.43 5.73 -7.14
CA LEU A 88 0.64 6.50 -8.37
C LEU A 88 1.92 7.32 -8.34
N ARG A 89 2.38 7.76 -7.17
CA ARG A 89 3.67 8.45 -7.06
C ARG A 89 4.84 7.50 -7.36
N ILE A 90 4.69 6.23 -7.01
CA ILE A 90 5.73 5.23 -7.26
C ILE A 90 5.71 4.77 -8.72
N THR A 91 4.54 4.70 -9.34
CA THR A 91 4.35 4.27 -10.73
C THR A 91 4.32 5.42 -11.72
N ASP A 92 4.83 6.59 -11.34
CA ASP A 92 4.96 7.77 -12.19
C ASP A 92 3.63 8.21 -12.81
N HIS A 93 2.56 8.16 -12.01
CA HIS A 93 1.20 8.54 -12.39
C HIS A 93 0.63 7.73 -13.57
N ASP A 94 1.20 6.55 -13.84
CA ASP A 94 0.70 5.63 -14.88
C ASP A 94 -0.35 4.70 -14.27
N MET A 95 -1.62 4.97 -14.52
CA MET A 95 -2.73 4.19 -13.95
C MET A 95 -2.73 2.75 -14.48
N ALA A 96 -2.38 2.52 -15.74
CA ALA A 96 -2.33 1.17 -16.30
C ALA A 96 -1.22 0.34 -15.62
N ALA A 97 -0.06 0.93 -15.40
CA ALA A 97 1.02 0.28 -14.69
C ALA A 97 0.64 0.02 -13.22
N ALA A 98 -0.01 0.98 -12.56
CA ALA A 98 -0.49 0.80 -11.19
C ALA A 98 -1.50 -0.35 -11.10
N ALA A 99 -2.47 -0.42 -12.00
CA ALA A 99 -3.45 -1.50 -12.03
C ALA A 99 -2.79 -2.85 -12.22
N LYS A 100 -1.81 -2.94 -13.12
CA LYS A 100 -1.08 -4.18 -13.39
C LYS A 100 -0.32 -4.67 -12.16
N VAL A 101 0.39 -3.77 -11.46
CA VAL A 101 1.13 -4.16 -10.26
C VAL A 101 0.20 -4.51 -9.11
N LEU A 102 -0.93 -3.83 -8.96
CA LEU A 102 -1.92 -4.15 -7.94
C LEU A 102 -2.48 -5.55 -8.13
N ASN A 103 -2.83 -5.92 -9.35
CA ASN A 103 -3.29 -7.28 -9.64
C ASN A 103 -2.21 -8.33 -9.37
N ALA A 104 -0.95 -8.03 -9.69
CA ALA A 104 0.15 -8.93 -9.41
C ALA A 104 0.39 -9.09 -7.90
N ILE A 105 0.31 -8.01 -7.13
CA ILE A 105 0.42 -8.05 -5.67
C ILE A 105 -0.72 -8.86 -5.07
N ASP A 106 -1.94 -8.67 -5.56
CA ASP A 106 -3.10 -9.40 -5.06
C ASP A 106 -2.91 -10.92 -5.18
N LYS A 107 -2.30 -11.38 -6.26
CA LYS A 107 -2.04 -12.82 -6.49
C LYS A 107 -1.06 -13.43 -5.49
N ILE A 108 -0.15 -12.66 -4.94
CA ILE A 108 0.86 -13.17 -3.99
C ILE A 108 0.52 -12.86 -2.53
N THR A 109 -0.64 -12.29 -2.27
CA THR A 109 -1.05 -11.86 -0.92
C THR A 109 -2.37 -12.49 -0.47
N SER A 110 -2.63 -13.74 -0.84
CA SER A 110 -3.89 -14.42 -0.53
C SER A 110 -4.19 -14.51 0.97
N ASN A 111 -3.16 -14.57 1.81
CA ASN A 111 -3.28 -14.70 3.27
C ASN A 111 -2.94 -13.42 4.02
N ILE A 112 -2.83 -12.30 3.32
CA ILE A 112 -2.39 -11.02 3.88
C ILE A 112 -3.43 -9.96 3.50
N GLU A 113 -3.78 -9.10 4.47
CA GLU A 113 -4.59 -7.92 4.16
C GLU A 113 -3.68 -6.85 3.55
N VAL A 114 -4.05 -6.36 2.37
CA VAL A 114 -3.30 -5.31 1.66
C VAL A 114 -4.20 -4.11 1.48
N VAL A 115 -3.72 -2.94 1.89
CA VAL A 115 -4.44 -1.68 1.74
C VAL A 115 -3.54 -0.69 1.00
N VAL A 116 -4.06 -0.11 -0.08
CA VAL A 116 -3.30 0.80 -0.95
C VAL A 116 -4.08 2.09 -1.14
N THR A 117 -3.42 3.24 -0.99
CA THR A 117 -4.05 4.52 -1.32
C THR A 117 -3.80 4.87 -2.79
N VAL A 118 -4.84 5.35 -3.45
CA VAL A 118 -4.78 5.76 -4.86
C VAL A 118 -5.37 7.16 -5.01
N SER A 119 -4.54 8.13 -5.42
CA SER A 119 -4.98 9.51 -5.66
C SER A 119 -5.58 9.63 -7.05
N ALA A 120 -6.83 9.20 -7.20
CA ALA A 120 -7.54 9.21 -8.47
C ALA A 120 -9.04 9.19 -8.21
N ASP A 121 -9.83 9.47 -9.27
CA ASP A 121 -11.27 9.25 -9.25
C ASP A 121 -11.53 7.74 -9.34
N ALA A 122 -12.50 7.24 -8.58
CA ALA A 122 -12.87 5.84 -8.58
C ALA A 122 -13.26 5.33 -9.99
N ALA A 123 -13.79 6.21 -10.83
CA ALA A 123 -14.16 5.88 -12.21
C ALA A 123 -12.96 5.52 -13.09
N GLU A 124 -11.74 5.91 -12.70
CA GLU A 124 -10.51 5.63 -13.45
C GLU A 124 -9.93 4.25 -13.15
N LEU A 125 -10.48 3.53 -12.17
CA LEU A 125 -9.93 2.28 -11.68
C LEU A 125 -10.57 1.07 -12.34
N PRO A 126 -9.83 -0.08 -12.41
CA PRO A 126 -10.42 -1.34 -12.84
C PRO A 126 -11.62 -1.73 -11.97
N GLU A 127 -12.67 -2.27 -12.58
CA GLU A 127 -13.89 -2.63 -11.88
C GLU A 127 -13.76 -3.84 -10.97
N ASP A 128 -12.75 -4.67 -11.20
CA ASP A 128 -12.54 -5.93 -10.48
C ASP A 128 -11.79 -5.80 -9.14
N LEU A 129 -11.40 -4.57 -8.76
CA LEU A 129 -10.70 -4.33 -7.50
C LEU A 129 -11.67 -3.85 -6.41
N SER A 130 -11.46 -4.35 -5.19
CA SER A 130 -12.24 -3.89 -4.03
C SER A 130 -11.84 -2.47 -3.64
N ILE A 131 -12.82 -1.57 -3.54
CA ILE A 131 -12.58 -0.15 -3.30
C ILE A 131 -13.23 0.27 -1.99
N ILE A 132 -12.47 1.00 -1.16
CA ILE A 132 -12.98 1.71 -0.01
C ILE A 132 -13.12 3.18 -0.42
N HIS A 133 -14.35 3.68 -0.43
CA HIS A 133 -14.61 5.07 -0.78
C HIS A 133 -14.48 5.96 0.46
N ILE A 134 -13.85 7.11 0.26
CA ILE A 134 -13.77 8.16 1.28
C ILE A 134 -14.76 9.26 0.96
#